data_883331b1036d40da8c7a33ffc828934e
#
_entry.id   883331b1036d40da8c7a33ffc828934e
#
_cell.length_a   1.000
_cell.length_b   1.000
_cell.length_c   1.000
_cell.angle_alpha   90.00
_cell.angle_beta   90.00
_cell.angle_gamma   90.00
#
_symmetry.space_group_name_H-M   'P 1'
#
loop_
_entity.id
_entity.type
_entity.pdbx_description
1 polymer ?
#
loop_
_entity_poly.entity_id
_entity_poly.type
_entity_poly.pdbx_seq_one_letter_code
_entity_poly.pdbx_strand_id
1 'polypeptide(L)'
;MNTDIEKNNVGVGGLKKRGRKKKTEVREKINYGDQNKFIVDVTNEKESKEVIIKVLEQVNDKSFGREINVKEILLILLPKLTNKEIERLQENSLSDKEKIQQAHIEFNQKNNTNLTFDEFLIKRLGIS
;
A
#
# COMPACT_ATOMS: atom_id res chain seq x y z
N MET A 1 -6.88 -17.70 -25.13
CA MET A 1 -7.65 -17.95 -25.42
C MET A 1 -7.49 -18.11 -25.37
N ASN A 2 -7.38 -17.59 -24.90
CA ASN A 2 -7.88 -17.87 -24.78
C ASN A 2 -7.37 -18.03 -24.56
N THR A 3 -7.31 -18.05 -24.22
CA THR A 3 -7.73 -18.31 -24.31
C THR A 3 -7.52 -18.35 -24.00
N ASP A 4 -7.50 -18.04 -23.60
CA ASP A 4 -8.02 -18.20 -23.54
C ASP A 4 -7.66 -18.10 -23.28
N ILE A 5 -7.39 -18.37 -22.89
CA ILE A 5 -7.94 -18.44 -23.04
C ILE A 5 -7.74 -18.29 -22.80
N GLU A 6 -7.66 -17.95 -22.28
CA GLU A 6 -8.25 -17.98 -22.34
C GLU A 6 -8.06 -17.79 -22.11
N LYS A 7 -7.71 -17.91 -21.81
CA LYS A 7 -8.16 -17.99 -21.93
C LYS A 7 -8.04 -17.67 -21.59
N ASN A 8 -7.87 -17.27 -21.29
CA ASN A 8 -8.43 -17.26 -21.12
C ASN A 8 -8.20 -17.03 -20.76
N ASN A 9 -8.07 -16.97 -20.49
CA ASN A 9 -8.72 -17.06 -20.43
C ASN A 9 -8.61 -16.92 -20.27
N VAL A 10 -8.47 -17.27 -19.88
CA VAL A 10 -9.23 -17.33 -20.04
C VAL A 10 -9.29 -17.23 -19.80
N GLY A 11 -8.98 -16.86 -19.53
CA GLY A 11 -9.90 -16.95 -19.60
C GLY A 11 -9.71 -16.83 -19.17
N VAL A 12 -9.81 -16.67 -18.89
CA VAL A 12 -10.39 -16.62 -18.72
C VAL A 12 -10.42 -16.48 -18.44
N GLY A 13 -10.20 -16.59 -18.16
CA GLY A 13 -11.05 -16.60 -18.20
C GLY A 13 -10.97 -16.50 -17.68
N GLY A 14 -10.92 -16.36 -17.34
CA GLY A 14 -11.61 -16.40 -17.26
C GLY A 14 -11.40 -16.33 -16.71
N LEU A 15 -11.50 -15.93 -15.97
CA LEU A 15 -11.90 -15.97 -15.77
C LEU A 15 -11.73 -15.88 -15.42
N LYS A 16 -11.78 -15.82 -14.92
CA LYS A 16 -12.07 -15.89 -14.77
C LYS A 16 -11.98 -15.84 -14.24
N LYS A 17 -11.81 -15.88 -13.89
CA LYS A 17 -11.97 -15.94 -13.42
C LYS A 17 -11.81 -15.87 -12.73
N ARG A 18 -11.73 -15.84 -12.43
CA ARG A 18 -11.63 -15.88 -11.78
C ARG A 18 -11.63 -15.95 -10.79
N GLY A 19 -11.53 -15.84 -10.36
CA GLY A 19 -11.66 -16.10 -9.43
C GLY A 19 -11.29 -15.98 -8.45
N ARG A 20 -11.33 -15.98 -8.00
CA ARG A 20 -10.92 -15.89 -7.14
C ARG A 20 -10.58 -16.09 -6.18
N LYS A 21 -10.23 -16.08 -5.83
CA LYS A 21 -9.82 -16.29 -4.95
C LYS A 21 -9.88 -16.14 -3.80
N LYS A 22 -9.71 -16.29 -3.01
CA LYS A 22 -9.77 -16.25 -1.97
C LYS A 22 -9.25 -15.70 -1.29
N LYS A 23 -9.26 -15.41 -0.66
CA LYS A 23 -8.78 -15.03 0.06
C LYS A 23 -8.21 -14.98 0.94
N THR A 24 -7.94 -15.51 0.89
CA THR A 24 -7.47 -15.41 1.99
C THR A 24 -6.60 -14.50 2.31
N GLU A 25 -6.22 -14.08 2.37
CA GLU A 25 -5.59 -13.38 3.00
C GLU A 25 -4.28 -13.06 2.77
N VAL A 26 -3.55 -13.79 2.22
CA VAL A 26 -2.16 -13.45 1.88
C VAL A 26 -2.17 -12.80 0.51
N ARG A 27 -1.76 -11.55 0.48
CA ARG A 27 -1.65 -10.83 -0.77
C ARG A 27 -0.45 -11.35 -1.55
N GLU A 28 -0.62 -11.54 -2.84
CA GLU A 28 0.48 -11.93 -3.68
C GLU A 28 1.57 -10.86 -3.66
N LYS A 29 2.79 -11.31 -3.73
CA LYS A 29 3.93 -10.41 -3.74
C LYS A 29 4.03 -9.72 -5.09
N ILE A 30 4.10 -8.40 -5.08
CA ILE A 30 4.23 -7.62 -6.30
C ILE A 30 5.69 -7.61 -6.72
N ASN A 31 5.94 -7.86 -7.99
CA ASN A 31 7.30 -7.81 -8.53
C ASN A 31 7.57 -6.43 -9.11
N TYR A 32 8.39 -5.66 -8.44
CA TYR A 32 8.75 -4.32 -8.90
C TYR A 32 10.03 -4.28 -9.72
N GLY A 33 10.71 -5.42 -9.85
CA GLY A 33 12.04 -5.44 -10.47
C GLY A 33 12.08 -5.02 -11.93
N ASP A 34 10.97 -5.19 -12.63
CA ASP A 34 10.89 -4.83 -14.05
C ASP A 34 10.32 -3.44 -14.29
N GLN A 35 9.96 -2.73 -13.23
CA GLN A 35 9.35 -1.41 -13.37
C GLN A 35 10.44 -0.35 -13.36
N ASN A 36 10.49 0.44 -14.45
CA ASN A 36 11.51 1.49 -14.59
C ASN A 36 10.96 2.89 -14.45
N LYS A 37 9.64 3.03 -14.43
CA LYS A 37 9.01 4.34 -14.30
C LYS A 37 7.97 4.32 -13.20
N PHE A 38 8.03 5.35 -12.37
CA PHE A 38 7.12 5.47 -11.24
C PHE A 38 6.47 6.84 -11.34
N ILE A 39 5.14 6.86 -11.48
CA ILE A 39 4.41 8.10 -11.69
C ILE A 39 3.80 8.58 -10.38
N VAL A 40 4.02 9.85 -10.07
CA VAL A 40 3.42 10.49 -8.90
C VAL A 40 2.43 11.52 -9.44
N ASP A 41 1.16 11.25 -9.27
CA ASP A 41 0.09 12.11 -9.76
C ASP A 41 -0.64 12.73 -8.58
N VAL A 42 -0.53 14.05 -8.44
CA VAL A 42 -1.17 14.77 -7.34
C VAL A 42 -2.21 15.74 -7.88
N THR A 43 -2.79 15.41 -9.03
CA THR A 43 -3.75 16.30 -9.70
C THR A 43 -4.88 16.73 -8.77
N ASN A 44 -5.40 15.80 -7.98
CA ASN A 44 -6.52 16.08 -7.09
C ASN A 44 -6.08 16.22 -5.63
N GLU A 45 -4.79 16.39 -5.38
CA GLU A 45 -4.25 16.49 -4.03
C GLU A 45 -3.53 17.81 -3.86
N LYS A 46 -4.30 18.85 -3.62
CA LYS A 46 -3.78 20.20 -3.59
C LYS A 46 -2.68 20.39 -2.56
N GLU A 47 -2.87 19.84 -1.37
CA GLU A 47 -1.88 19.99 -0.29
C GLU A 47 -0.58 19.28 -0.62
N SER A 48 -0.69 18.07 -1.15
CA SER A 48 0.50 17.32 -1.56
C SER A 48 1.26 18.05 -2.66
N LYS A 49 0.52 18.59 -3.62
CA LYS A 49 1.13 19.35 -4.70
C LYS A 49 1.87 20.57 -4.19
N GLU A 50 1.29 21.29 -3.23
CA GLU A 50 1.90 22.47 -2.65
C GLU A 50 3.20 22.12 -1.92
N VAL A 51 3.23 21.00 -1.20
CA VAL A 51 4.45 20.56 -0.53
C VAL A 51 5.56 20.29 -1.54
N ILE A 52 5.21 19.58 -2.62
CA ILE A 52 6.20 19.27 -3.64
C ILE A 52 6.74 20.53 -4.29
N ILE A 53 5.86 21.46 -4.65
CA ILE A 53 6.27 22.71 -5.28
C ILE A 53 7.19 23.50 -4.34
N LYS A 54 6.81 23.58 -3.07
CA LYS A 54 7.60 24.32 -2.10
C LYS A 54 9.01 23.77 -1.97
N VAL A 55 9.13 22.43 -1.90
CA VAL A 55 10.44 21.81 -1.81
C VAL A 55 11.25 22.05 -3.07
N LEU A 56 10.62 21.93 -4.25
CA LEU A 56 11.31 22.21 -5.50
C LEU A 56 11.82 23.63 -5.58
N GLU A 57 11.02 24.58 -5.09
CA GLU A 57 11.45 25.96 -5.06
C GLU A 57 12.64 26.17 -4.13
N GLN A 58 12.62 25.51 -2.98
CA GLN A 58 13.71 25.63 -2.02
C GLN A 58 15.02 25.04 -2.55
N VAL A 59 14.98 23.85 -3.14
CA VAL A 59 16.20 23.21 -3.61
C VAL A 59 16.75 23.89 -4.85
N ASN A 60 15.91 24.59 -5.59
CA ASN A 60 16.34 25.31 -6.79
C ASN A 60 16.59 26.80 -6.56
N ASP A 61 16.52 27.24 -5.30
CA ASP A 61 16.88 28.60 -4.94
C ASP A 61 18.40 28.69 -4.80
N LYS A 62 19.06 28.76 -5.95
CA LYS A 62 20.53 28.75 -6.03
C LYS A 62 20.96 29.47 -7.29
N SER A 63 22.21 29.93 -7.30
CA SER A 63 22.75 30.70 -8.43
C SER A 63 23.45 29.81 -9.45
N PHE A 64 23.86 28.63 -9.08
CA PHE A 64 24.65 27.75 -9.94
C PHE A 64 24.09 26.34 -9.93
N GLY A 65 24.44 25.57 -10.95
CA GLY A 65 24.04 24.20 -11.05
C GLY A 65 22.79 24.01 -11.89
N ARG A 66 22.56 22.77 -12.31
CA ARG A 66 21.36 22.45 -13.09
C ARG A 66 20.13 22.38 -12.20
N GLU A 67 18.98 22.41 -12.83
CA GLU A 67 17.73 22.27 -12.10
C GLU A 67 17.65 20.91 -11.41
N ILE A 68 17.19 20.93 -10.15
CA ILE A 68 16.99 19.71 -9.36
C ILE A 68 15.55 19.27 -9.51
N ASN A 69 15.35 17.99 -9.81
CA ASN A 69 14.02 17.46 -10.03
C ASN A 69 13.58 16.55 -8.87
N VAL A 70 12.32 16.11 -8.93
CA VAL A 70 11.73 15.30 -7.87
C VAL A 70 12.49 13.99 -7.69
N LYS A 71 12.97 13.41 -8.78
CA LYS A 71 13.70 12.14 -8.72
C LYS A 71 14.92 12.26 -7.80
N GLU A 72 15.67 13.33 -7.93
CA GLU A 72 16.88 13.51 -7.12
C GLU A 72 16.54 13.69 -5.64
N ILE A 73 15.44 14.38 -5.36
CA ILE A 73 14.97 14.53 -3.98
C ILE A 73 14.60 13.19 -3.40
N LEU A 74 13.86 12.38 -4.16
CA LEU A 74 13.44 11.07 -3.69
C LEU A 74 14.62 10.15 -3.44
N LEU A 75 15.63 10.16 -4.31
CA LEU A 75 16.80 9.31 -4.14
C LEU A 75 17.59 9.62 -2.89
N ILE A 76 17.51 10.86 -2.42
CA ILE A 76 18.15 11.23 -1.16
C ILE A 76 17.29 10.83 0.03
N LEU A 77 15.98 10.97 -0.07
CA LEU A 77 15.08 10.75 1.05
C LEU A 77 14.69 9.29 1.27
N LEU A 78 14.52 8.53 0.18
CA LEU A 78 14.07 7.15 0.32
C LEU A 78 14.97 6.29 1.20
N PRO A 79 16.31 6.36 1.06
CA PRO A 79 17.17 5.57 1.93
C PRO A 79 17.10 5.96 3.41
N LYS A 80 16.57 7.16 3.70
CA LYS A 80 16.44 7.65 5.06
C LYS A 80 15.12 7.28 5.71
N LEU A 81 14.26 6.57 4.99
CA LEU A 81 12.97 6.17 5.51
C LEU A 81 13.17 5.18 6.66
N THR A 82 12.58 5.47 7.80
CA THR A 82 12.72 4.62 8.98
C THR A 82 11.64 3.55 8.99
N ASN A 83 11.86 2.49 9.78
CA ASN A 83 10.85 1.44 9.93
C ASN A 83 9.55 2.00 10.48
N LYS A 84 9.65 2.99 11.36
CA LYS A 84 8.47 3.63 11.93
C LYS A 84 7.62 4.31 10.85
N GLU A 85 8.28 4.98 9.92
CA GLU A 85 7.58 5.62 8.82
C GLU A 85 6.98 4.62 7.86
N ILE A 86 7.69 3.52 7.62
CA ILE A 86 7.18 2.43 6.78
C ILE A 86 5.91 1.85 7.41
N GLU A 87 5.94 1.60 8.72
CA GLU A 87 4.78 1.08 9.43
C GLU A 87 3.60 2.04 9.35
N ARG A 88 3.88 3.34 9.46
CA ARG A 88 2.82 4.35 9.35
C ARG A 88 2.17 4.33 7.97
N LEU A 89 2.99 4.20 6.92
CA LEU A 89 2.46 4.11 5.56
C LEU A 89 1.59 2.88 5.40
N GLN A 90 2.04 1.74 5.93
CA GLN A 90 1.28 0.51 5.86
C GLN A 90 -0.05 0.65 6.61
N GLU A 91 -0.02 1.27 7.78
CA GLU A 91 -1.22 1.47 8.57
C GLU A 91 -2.21 2.39 7.88
N ASN A 92 -1.69 3.46 7.26
CA ASN A 92 -2.54 4.41 6.55
C ASN A 92 -3.20 3.80 5.32
N SER A 93 -2.67 2.69 4.81
CA SER A 93 -3.23 2.01 3.65
C SER A 93 -4.41 1.11 4.00
N LEU A 94 -4.64 0.88 5.28
CA LEU A 94 -5.68 -0.04 5.71
C LEU A 94 -7.05 0.64 5.72
N SER A 95 -8.07 -0.08 5.27
CA SER A 95 -9.44 0.34 5.48
C SER A 95 -9.81 0.11 6.94
N ASP A 96 -10.93 0.70 7.37
CA ASP A 96 -11.40 0.49 8.75
C ASP A 96 -11.64 -0.99 9.02
N LYS A 97 -12.20 -1.70 8.05
CA LYS A 97 -12.44 -3.12 8.18
C LYS A 97 -11.13 -3.89 8.34
N GLU A 98 -10.13 -3.54 7.53
CA GLU A 98 -8.84 -4.20 7.60
C GLU A 98 -8.13 -3.93 8.92
N LYS A 99 -8.28 -2.73 9.47
CA LYS A 99 -7.71 -2.43 10.77
C LYS A 99 -8.27 -3.33 11.84
N ILE A 100 -9.58 -3.57 11.81
CA ILE A 100 -10.22 -4.46 12.78
C ILE A 100 -9.77 -5.90 12.59
N GLN A 101 -9.68 -6.34 11.33
CA GLN A 101 -9.21 -7.68 11.03
C GLN A 101 -7.77 -7.89 11.50
N GLN A 102 -6.92 -6.91 11.28
CA GLN A 102 -5.54 -6.99 11.74
C GLN A 102 -5.46 -7.03 13.26
N ALA A 103 -6.29 -6.23 13.93
CA ALA A 103 -6.32 -6.23 15.39
C ALA A 103 -6.73 -7.60 15.93
N HIS A 104 -7.67 -8.28 15.26
CA HIS A 104 -8.08 -9.62 15.64
C HIS A 104 -6.91 -10.60 15.55
N ILE A 105 -6.21 -10.59 14.43
CA ILE A 105 -5.08 -11.50 14.23
C ILE A 105 -3.98 -11.24 15.25
N GLU A 106 -3.65 -9.98 15.48
CA GLU A 106 -2.61 -9.61 16.43
C GLU A 106 -3.00 -9.99 17.86
N PHE A 107 -4.27 -9.81 18.20
CA PHE A 107 -4.76 -10.20 19.53
C PHE A 107 -4.55 -11.68 19.78
N ASN A 108 -4.95 -12.51 18.80
CA ASN A 108 -4.80 -13.95 18.94
C ASN A 108 -3.33 -14.36 19.06
N GLN A 109 -2.46 -13.73 18.29
CA GLN A 109 -1.03 -14.03 18.35
C GLN A 109 -0.43 -13.61 19.70
N LYS A 110 -0.79 -12.43 20.16
CA LYS A 110 -0.22 -11.89 21.39
C LYS A 110 -0.67 -12.66 22.61
N ASN A 111 -1.91 -13.13 22.62
CA ASN A 111 -2.49 -13.79 23.79
C ASN A 111 -2.58 -15.30 23.65
N ASN A 112 -2.02 -15.87 22.57
CA ASN A 112 -2.07 -17.31 22.31
C ASN A 112 -3.49 -17.85 22.35
N THR A 113 -4.41 -17.12 21.73
CA THR A 113 -5.83 -17.51 21.70
C THR A 113 -6.25 -17.80 20.27
N ASN A 114 -7.43 -18.40 20.14
CA ASN A 114 -8.02 -18.72 18.84
C ASN A 114 -9.44 -18.21 18.76
N LEU A 115 -9.66 -16.98 19.21
CA LEU A 115 -10.99 -16.38 19.14
C LEU A 115 -11.43 -16.23 17.70
N THR A 116 -12.71 -16.51 17.44
CA THR A 116 -13.28 -16.14 16.16
C THR A 116 -13.37 -14.62 16.08
N PHE A 117 -13.62 -14.11 14.89
CA PHE A 117 -13.74 -12.68 14.72
C PHE A 117 -14.87 -12.11 15.58
N ASP A 118 -16.00 -12.81 15.62
CA ASP A 118 -17.14 -12.37 16.43
C ASP A 118 -16.81 -12.38 17.93
N GLU A 119 -16.14 -13.43 18.38
CA GLU A 119 -15.73 -13.52 19.78
C GLU A 119 -14.75 -12.40 20.14
N PHE A 120 -13.84 -12.10 19.23
CA PHE A 120 -12.90 -11.01 19.43
C PHE A 120 -13.62 -9.67 19.53
N LEU A 121 -14.60 -9.43 18.65
CA LEU A 121 -15.36 -8.18 18.67
C LEU A 121 -16.13 -8.03 19.98
N ILE A 122 -16.76 -9.09 20.44
CA ILE A 122 -17.50 -9.05 21.70
C ILE A 122 -16.57 -8.67 22.85
N LYS A 123 -15.41 -9.30 22.89
CA LYS A 123 -14.43 -9.00 23.94
C LYS A 123 -13.91 -7.59 23.84
N ARG A 124 -13.63 -7.13 22.63
CA ARG A 124 -13.06 -5.79 22.40
C ARG A 124 -14.05 -4.70 22.77
N LEU A 125 -15.34 -4.93 22.50
CA LEU A 125 -16.38 -3.95 22.79
C LEU A 125 -16.87 -4.04 24.24
N GLY A 126 -16.42 -5.02 24.99
CA GLY A 126 -16.85 -5.21 26.38
C GLY A 126 -18.26 -5.73 26.52
N ILE A 127 -18.78 -6.32 25.45
CA ILE A 127 -20.11 -6.95 25.48
C ILE A 127 -19.94 -8.38 25.91
N SER A 128 -20.70 -8.83 26.87
CA SER A 128 -20.59 -10.21 27.37
C SER A 128 -21.94 -10.89 27.40
#